data_f464f5ac4ff0c14dcd5c8ffb9a876615
#
_entry.id   f464f5ac4ff0c14dcd5c8ffb9a876615
#
_cell.length_a   1.000
_cell.length_b   1.000
_cell.length_c   1.000
_cell.angle_alpha   90.00
_cell.angle_beta   90.00
_cell.angle_gamma   90.00
#
_symmetry.space_group_name_H-M   'P 1'
#
loop_
_entity.id
_entity.type
_entity.pdbx_description
1 polymer ?
#
loop_
_entity_poly.entity_id
_entity_poly.type
_entity_poly.pdbx_seq_one_letter_code
_entity_poly.pdbx_strand_id
1 'polypeptide(L)'
;MRLVYGHKASSEQYISWLRSQGVHVGQHVHLYTPWSIRIDTQRPWMIEIGDNVHITADCSILQHDYSWAVIQRLTGEVLGSCGTVRIGNNVFVGQKSLILKGAEIGDNTIIGAGSVVTGRLDGNAVYAGAPAKKISSLEAYIDKRRKLQLNEAVLLVREYEQTYGKRPPKKLLREFFWLFEPRNTQLDEVFQKVFQLDNNTERSQQAFVQSEPMFSSYEAFLKYVESNS
;
A
#
# COMPACT_ATOMS: atom_id res chain seq x y z
N MET A 1 14.75 -0.91 -19.22
CA MET A 1 14.70 -1.17 -17.77
C MET A 1 15.41 -2.46 -17.36
N ARG A 2 15.20 -3.61 -18.02
CA ARG A 2 15.83 -4.90 -17.63
C ARG A 2 17.37 -4.88 -17.59
N LEU A 3 18.02 -4.14 -18.48
CA LEU A 3 19.48 -3.97 -18.52
C LEU A 3 20.07 -3.22 -17.30
N VAL A 4 19.26 -2.37 -16.64
CA VAL A 4 19.71 -1.55 -15.49
C VAL A 4 19.31 -2.18 -14.16
N TYR A 5 18.07 -2.71 -14.06
CA TYR A 5 17.49 -3.18 -12.80
C TYR A 5 17.42 -4.71 -12.67
N GLY A 6 17.78 -5.47 -13.72
CA GLY A 6 17.77 -6.93 -13.70
C GLY A 6 16.41 -7.50 -13.31
N HIS A 7 16.38 -8.36 -12.29
CA HIS A 7 15.14 -8.95 -11.76
C HIS A 7 14.21 -7.95 -11.08
N LYS A 8 14.67 -6.75 -10.77
CA LYS A 8 13.87 -5.67 -10.17
C LYS A 8 13.24 -4.70 -11.19
N ALA A 9 13.23 -5.06 -12.47
CA ALA A 9 12.68 -4.20 -13.54
C ALA A 9 11.16 -4.09 -13.51
N SER A 10 10.45 -5.07 -12.94
CA SER A 10 9.01 -5.01 -12.66
C SER A 10 8.66 -5.78 -11.39
N SER A 11 7.45 -5.54 -10.85
CA SER A 11 6.93 -6.25 -9.69
C SER A 11 6.92 -7.77 -9.92
N GLU A 12 6.38 -8.22 -11.03
CA GLU A 12 6.24 -9.63 -11.40
C GLU A 12 7.60 -10.32 -11.50
N GLN A 13 8.58 -9.66 -12.12
CA GLN A 13 9.93 -10.21 -12.26
C GLN A 13 10.62 -10.33 -10.89
N TYR A 14 10.45 -9.33 -10.03
CA TYR A 14 11.04 -9.37 -8.71
C TYR A 14 10.39 -10.44 -7.82
N ILE A 15 9.06 -10.57 -7.85
CA ILE A 15 8.33 -11.62 -7.13
C ILE A 15 8.74 -13.02 -7.63
N SER A 16 8.82 -13.23 -8.94
CA SER A 16 9.27 -14.49 -9.52
C SER A 16 10.69 -14.84 -9.08
N TRP A 17 11.58 -13.85 -9.04
CA TRP A 17 12.94 -14.04 -8.54
C TRP A 17 12.96 -14.37 -7.04
N LEU A 18 12.21 -13.65 -6.20
CA LEU A 18 12.11 -13.91 -4.76
C LEU A 18 11.65 -15.35 -4.48
N ARG A 19 10.62 -15.81 -5.20
CA ARG A 19 10.14 -17.20 -5.10
C ARG A 19 11.22 -18.20 -5.50
N SER A 20 11.99 -17.92 -6.55
CA SER A 20 13.12 -18.78 -6.99
C SER A 20 14.26 -18.83 -5.98
N GLN A 21 14.42 -17.80 -5.13
CA GLN A 21 15.36 -17.79 -4.02
C GLN A 21 14.86 -18.55 -2.78
N GLY A 22 13.55 -18.89 -2.71
CA GLY A 22 12.94 -19.59 -1.58
C GLY A 22 12.16 -18.68 -0.62
N VAL A 23 11.89 -17.42 -0.97
CA VAL A 23 10.93 -16.57 -0.25
C VAL A 23 9.53 -17.07 -0.56
N HIS A 24 8.72 -17.28 0.48
CA HIS A 24 7.30 -17.53 0.27
C HIS A 24 6.58 -16.22 -0.06
N VAL A 25 6.02 -16.13 -1.26
CA VAL A 25 5.24 -14.96 -1.72
C VAL A 25 3.91 -15.44 -2.27
N GLY A 26 2.82 -14.97 -1.69
CA GLY A 26 1.45 -15.29 -2.06
C GLY A 26 1.04 -14.73 -3.42
N GLN A 27 -0.26 -14.75 -3.70
CA GLN A 27 -0.85 -14.26 -4.94
C GLN A 27 -1.19 -12.76 -4.84
N HIS A 28 -1.27 -12.08 -6.00
CA HIS A 28 -1.65 -10.67 -6.08
C HIS A 28 -0.81 -9.73 -5.20
N VAL A 29 0.47 -10.06 -5.02
CA VAL A 29 1.42 -9.19 -4.36
C VAL A 29 1.89 -8.12 -5.35
N HIS A 30 1.93 -6.87 -4.92
CA HIS A 30 2.40 -5.76 -5.74
C HIS A 30 3.53 -4.99 -5.07
N LEU A 31 4.67 -4.92 -5.78
CA LEU A 31 5.85 -4.18 -5.35
C LEU A 31 5.94 -2.88 -6.16
N TYR A 32 5.60 -1.74 -5.55
CA TYR A 32 5.71 -0.43 -6.21
C TYR A 32 7.17 0.01 -6.24
N THR A 33 7.66 0.45 -7.41
CA THR A 33 9.09 0.79 -7.57
C THR A 33 10.04 -0.31 -7.07
N PRO A 34 9.97 -1.54 -7.63
CA PRO A 34 10.65 -2.72 -7.07
C PRO A 34 12.16 -2.56 -6.96
N TRP A 35 12.76 -1.67 -7.77
CA TRP A 35 14.21 -1.38 -7.72
C TRP A 35 14.64 -0.70 -6.41
N SER A 36 13.74 -0.02 -5.69
CA SER A 36 14.04 0.61 -4.40
C SER A 36 13.72 -0.26 -3.19
N ILE A 37 12.94 -1.34 -3.38
CA ILE A 37 12.55 -2.26 -2.31
C ILE A 37 13.70 -3.25 -2.05
N ARG A 38 14.00 -3.49 -0.77
CA ARG A 38 15.02 -4.44 -0.32
C ARG A 38 14.37 -5.55 0.48
N ILE A 39 14.46 -6.79 -0.02
CA ILE A 39 14.04 -7.99 0.70
C ILE A 39 15.29 -8.84 0.85
N ASP A 40 15.65 -9.14 2.10
CA ASP A 40 16.84 -9.90 2.42
C ASP A 40 16.69 -11.37 2.00
N THR A 41 17.61 -11.84 1.19
CA THR A 41 17.59 -13.21 0.65
C THR A 41 18.75 -14.09 1.16
N GLN A 42 19.40 -13.71 2.25
CA GLN A 42 20.41 -14.59 2.87
C GLN A 42 19.79 -15.85 3.49
N ARG A 43 18.56 -15.72 4.02
CA ARG A 43 17.74 -16.83 4.57
C ARG A 43 16.31 -16.71 4.06
N PRO A 44 16.09 -16.90 2.75
CA PRO A 44 14.84 -16.56 2.09
C PRO A 44 13.64 -17.33 2.65
N TRP A 45 13.84 -18.56 3.12
CA TRP A 45 12.82 -19.40 3.76
C TRP A 45 12.29 -18.86 5.10
N MET A 46 12.90 -17.80 5.64
CA MET A 46 12.45 -17.11 6.85
C MET A 46 11.53 -15.93 6.57
N ILE A 47 11.21 -15.66 5.30
CA ILE A 47 10.32 -14.58 4.89
C ILE A 47 9.10 -15.16 4.21
N GLU A 48 7.92 -14.78 4.74
CA GLU A 48 6.61 -15.15 4.22
C GLU A 48 5.79 -13.89 3.99
N ILE A 49 5.26 -13.74 2.78
CA ILE A 49 4.38 -12.66 2.35
C ILE A 49 3.09 -13.31 1.83
N GLY A 50 1.97 -12.97 2.44
CA GLY A 50 0.66 -13.51 2.09
C GLY A 50 0.09 -12.96 0.79
N ASP A 51 -1.21 -13.14 0.59
CA ASP A 51 -1.94 -12.72 -0.60
C ASP A 51 -2.38 -11.24 -0.51
N ASN A 52 -2.54 -10.58 -1.67
CA ASN A 52 -3.02 -9.19 -1.76
C ASN A 52 -2.17 -8.23 -0.90
N VAL A 53 -0.86 -8.34 -0.99
CA VAL A 53 0.07 -7.48 -0.24
C VAL A 53 0.66 -6.40 -1.14
N HIS A 54 0.55 -5.16 -0.71
CA HIS A 54 1.09 -3.99 -1.40
C HIS A 54 2.27 -3.42 -0.63
N ILE A 55 3.46 -3.46 -1.23
CA ILE A 55 4.68 -2.89 -0.63
C ILE A 55 5.14 -1.71 -1.48
N THR A 56 5.19 -0.52 -0.86
CA THR A 56 5.54 0.71 -1.57
C THR A 56 7.04 0.98 -1.56
N ALA A 57 7.45 2.08 -2.20
CA ALA A 57 8.86 2.42 -2.44
C ALA A 57 9.72 2.45 -1.17
N ASP A 58 10.99 2.13 -1.34
CA ASP A 58 12.04 2.24 -0.32
C ASP A 58 11.83 1.39 0.95
N CYS A 59 10.91 0.43 0.93
CA CYS A 59 10.71 -0.49 2.03
C CYS A 59 11.86 -1.50 2.12
N SER A 60 12.17 -1.92 3.35
CA SER A 60 13.17 -2.96 3.62
C SER A 60 12.58 -4.05 4.52
N ILE A 61 12.83 -5.31 4.17
CA ILE A 61 12.45 -6.50 4.96
C ILE A 61 13.73 -7.23 5.33
N LEU A 62 14.04 -7.32 6.63
CA LEU A 62 15.28 -7.87 7.15
C LEU A 62 14.98 -9.00 8.15
N GLN A 63 15.56 -10.18 7.95
CA GLN A 63 15.39 -11.32 8.84
C GLN A 63 16.62 -11.56 9.75
N HIS A 64 17.69 -10.78 9.66
CA HIS A 64 18.90 -10.87 10.50
C HIS A 64 19.55 -9.50 10.68
N ASP A 65 20.53 -9.45 11.58
CA ASP A 65 21.43 -8.31 11.73
C ASP A 65 22.84 -8.77 12.08
N TYR A 66 23.79 -7.84 12.05
CA TYR A 66 25.20 -8.05 12.37
C TYR A 66 25.62 -7.40 13.71
N SER A 67 24.70 -7.18 14.64
CA SER A 67 24.99 -6.57 15.95
C SER A 67 26.02 -7.35 16.76
N TRP A 68 26.15 -8.65 16.50
CA TRP A 68 27.19 -9.51 17.09
C TRP A 68 28.64 -9.04 16.80
N ALA A 69 28.88 -8.21 15.80
CA ALA A 69 30.18 -7.63 15.53
C ALA A 69 30.72 -6.78 16.70
N VAL A 70 29.81 -6.08 17.40
CA VAL A 70 30.13 -5.30 18.61
C VAL A 70 30.47 -6.26 19.76
N ILE A 71 29.69 -7.32 19.94
CA ILE A 71 29.88 -8.33 20.99
C ILE A 71 31.22 -9.03 20.78
N GLN A 72 31.47 -9.48 19.55
CA GLN A 72 32.73 -10.15 19.20
C GLN A 72 33.95 -9.29 19.55
N ARG A 73 33.90 -7.97 19.31
CA ARG A 73 35.00 -7.07 19.65
C ARG A 73 35.28 -7.01 21.15
N LEU A 74 34.23 -7.15 21.97
CA LEU A 74 34.34 -7.06 23.44
C LEU A 74 34.64 -8.38 24.11
N THR A 75 34.06 -9.48 23.64
CA THR A 75 34.11 -10.79 24.34
C THR A 75 34.81 -11.87 23.54
N GLY A 76 35.02 -11.67 22.23
CA GLY A 76 35.50 -12.71 21.30
C GLY A 76 34.40 -13.65 20.80
N GLU A 77 33.15 -13.56 21.34
CA GLU A 77 32.06 -14.46 21.00
C GLU A 77 31.28 -13.97 19.75
N VAL A 78 30.87 -14.90 18.90
CA VAL A 78 30.00 -14.65 17.77
C VAL A 78 28.57 -15.11 18.13
N LEU A 79 27.71 -14.17 18.53
CA LEU A 79 26.34 -14.44 18.93
C LEU A 79 25.39 -14.01 17.79
N GLY A 80 25.05 -14.95 16.92
CA GLY A 80 24.21 -14.71 15.75
C GLY A 80 22.82 -14.20 16.10
N SER A 81 22.20 -13.46 15.17
CA SER A 81 20.90 -12.81 15.37
C SER A 81 20.04 -12.93 14.11
N CYS A 82 18.95 -13.70 14.18
CA CYS A 82 17.98 -13.85 13.08
C CYS A 82 16.57 -14.12 13.63
N GLY A 83 15.56 -13.99 12.77
CA GLY A 83 14.17 -14.28 13.09
C GLY A 83 13.30 -14.29 11.83
N THR A 84 12.18 -14.96 11.88
CA THR A 84 11.21 -14.99 10.77
C THR A 84 10.56 -13.63 10.60
N VAL A 85 10.14 -13.33 9.37
CA VAL A 85 9.26 -12.23 9.05
C VAL A 85 8.01 -12.81 8.37
N ARG A 86 6.83 -12.53 8.92
CA ARG A 86 5.55 -12.95 8.35
C ARG A 86 4.68 -11.75 8.11
N ILE A 87 4.19 -11.62 6.89
CA ILE A 87 3.23 -10.61 6.47
C ILE A 87 1.97 -11.36 6.04
N GLY A 88 0.86 -11.10 6.71
CA GLY A 88 -0.44 -11.73 6.43
C GLY A 88 -1.05 -11.28 5.11
N ASN A 89 -2.34 -11.54 4.95
CA ASN A 89 -3.07 -11.23 3.73
C ASN A 89 -3.69 -9.83 3.78
N ASN A 90 -3.89 -9.21 2.60
CA ASN A 90 -4.51 -7.89 2.49
C ASN A 90 -3.78 -6.85 3.37
N VAL A 91 -2.48 -6.69 3.12
CA VAL A 91 -1.60 -5.79 3.88
C VAL A 91 -1.03 -4.70 2.98
N PHE A 92 -1.12 -3.46 3.43
CA PHE A 92 -0.46 -2.32 2.80
C PHE A 92 0.74 -1.89 3.64
N VAL A 93 1.91 -1.78 3.01
CA VAL A 93 3.15 -1.30 3.64
C VAL A 93 3.55 0.03 3.02
N GLY A 94 3.40 1.09 3.81
CA GLY A 94 3.71 2.47 3.42
C GLY A 94 5.19 2.68 3.15
N GLN A 95 5.48 3.67 2.31
CA GLN A 95 6.82 4.01 1.82
C GLN A 95 7.85 4.18 2.96
N LYS A 96 9.08 3.72 2.72
CA LYS A 96 10.21 3.80 3.67
C LYS A 96 9.99 3.03 4.98
N SER A 97 9.08 2.07 5.01
CA SER A 97 8.91 1.22 6.19
C SER A 97 10.02 0.18 6.28
N LEU A 98 10.39 -0.15 7.51
CA LEU A 98 11.39 -1.15 7.83
C LEU A 98 10.74 -2.28 8.63
N ILE A 99 10.71 -3.48 8.05
CA ILE A 99 10.17 -4.68 8.67
C ILE A 99 11.35 -5.52 9.17
N LEU A 100 11.46 -5.69 10.47
CA LEU A 100 12.62 -6.34 11.09
C LEU A 100 12.32 -7.79 11.45
N LYS A 101 13.38 -8.54 11.72
CA LYS A 101 13.33 -9.92 12.22
C LYS A 101 12.37 -10.07 13.40
N GLY A 102 11.59 -11.14 13.41
CA GLY A 102 10.57 -11.40 14.42
C GLY A 102 9.26 -10.63 14.19
N ALA A 103 9.14 -9.88 13.09
CA ALA A 103 7.88 -9.21 12.76
C ALA A 103 6.83 -10.20 12.27
N GLU A 104 5.62 -10.11 12.85
CA GLU A 104 4.41 -10.82 12.43
C GLU A 104 3.31 -9.79 12.22
N ILE A 105 2.90 -9.58 10.98
CA ILE A 105 1.85 -8.62 10.62
C ILE A 105 0.59 -9.43 10.28
N GLY A 106 -0.49 -9.21 11.05
CA GLY A 106 -1.78 -9.88 10.83
C GLY A 106 -2.50 -9.36 9.59
N ASP A 107 -3.56 -10.07 9.19
CA ASP A 107 -4.38 -9.77 8.01
C ASP A 107 -5.08 -8.40 8.11
N ASN A 108 -5.44 -7.83 6.95
CA ASN A 108 -6.18 -6.56 6.87
C ASN A 108 -5.47 -5.42 7.63
N THR A 109 -4.19 -5.25 7.40
CA THR A 109 -3.36 -4.30 8.13
C THR A 109 -2.80 -3.21 7.21
N ILE A 110 -2.82 -1.97 7.69
CA ILE A 110 -2.17 -0.84 7.05
C ILE A 110 -0.98 -0.41 7.90
N ILE A 111 0.21 -0.41 7.31
CA ILE A 111 1.43 0.13 7.90
C ILE A 111 1.68 1.52 7.29
N GLY A 112 1.66 2.55 8.13
CA GLY A 112 1.95 3.93 7.71
C GLY A 112 3.39 4.09 7.23
N ALA A 113 3.62 5.07 6.35
CA ALA A 113 4.95 5.34 5.81
C ALA A 113 5.98 5.66 6.92
N GLY A 114 7.25 5.25 6.70
CA GLY A 114 8.34 5.48 7.64
C GLY A 114 8.27 4.66 8.93
N SER A 115 7.44 3.62 8.99
CA SER A 115 7.28 2.81 10.19
C SER A 115 8.40 1.80 10.36
N VAL A 116 8.72 1.48 11.63
CA VAL A 116 9.63 0.39 12.00
C VAL A 116 8.84 -0.70 12.70
N VAL A 117 8.63 -1.82 12.01
CA VAL A 117 7.85 -2.95 12.52
C VAL A 117 8.76 -3.95 13.20
N THR A 118 8.47 -4.20 14.46
CA THR A 118 9.14 -5.21 15.30
C THR A 118 8.08 -6.00 16.07
N GLY A 119 8.23 -7.31 16.16
CA GLY A 119 7.30 -8.18 16.89
C GLY A 119 5.92 -8.26 16.23
N ARG A 120 4.91 -8.64 17.00
CA ARG A 120 3.57 -8.97 16.50
C ARG A 120 2.66 -7.73 16.42
N LEU A 121 2.04 -7.56 15.27
CA LEU A 121 0.96 -6.61 15.00
C LEU A 121 -0.31 -7.39 14.67
N ASP A 122 -1.35 -7.19 15.47
CA ASP A 122 -2.63 -7.85 15.21
C ASP A 122 -3.30 -7.30 13.95
N GLY A 123 -4.09 -8.12 13.28
CA GLY A 123 -4.82 -7.73 12.07
C GLY A 123 -5.95 -6.72 12.31
N ASN A 124 -6.62 -6.31 11.22
CA ASN A 124 -7.76 -5.38 11.20
C ASN A 124 -7.44 -4.02 11.86
N ALA A 125 -6.27 -3.48 11.57
CA ALA A 125 -5.80 -2.24 12.20
C ALA A 125 -4.82 -1.45 11.33
N VAL A 126 -4.59 -0.20 11.74
CA VAL A 126 -3.59 0.71 11.17
C VAL A 126 -2.51 0.93 12.22
N TYR A 127 -1.25 0.77 11.79
CA TYR A 127 -0.06 0.96 12.61
C TYR A 127 0.85 2.00 11.99
N ALA A 128 1.53 2.81 12.82
CA ALA A 128 2.55 3.73 12.35
C ALA A 128 3.58 4.03 13.45
N GLY A 129 4.73 4.60 13.03
CA GLY A 129 5.78 5.06 13.92
C GLY A 129 6.96 4.09 14.06
N ALA A 130 7.93 4.49 14.86
CA ALA A 130 9.17 3.74 15.16
C ALA A 130 9.39 3.65 16.68
N PRO A 131 9.09 2.53 17.34
CA PRO A 131 8.46 1.33 16.78
C PRO A 131 6.99 1.54 16.40
N ALA A 132 6.50 0.77 15.43
CA ALA A 132 5.12 0.86 14.96
C ALA A 132 4.13 0.53 16.08
N LYS A 133 3.17 1.42 16.30
CA LYS A 133 2.10 1.31 17.29
C LYS A 133 0.75 1.35 16.60
N LYS A 134 -0.26 0.67 17.16
CA LYS A 134 -1.64 0.77 16.68
C LYS A 134 -2.14 2.21 16.84
N ILE A 135 -2.60 2.81 15.73
CA ILE A 135 -3.17 4.17 15.72
C ILE A 135 -4.68 4.18 15.55
N SER A 136 -5.25 3.14 14.93
CA SER A 136 -6.70 2.96 14.85
C SER A 136 -7.07 1.51 14.52
N SER A 137 -8.34 1.14 14.69
CA SER A 137 -8.91 -0.01 14.01
C SER A 137 -9.06 0.27 12.52
N LEU A 138 -9.11 -0.78 11.69
CA LEU A 138 -9.36 -0.63 10.27
C LEU A 138 -10.75 -0.04 10.00
N GLU A 139 -11.77 -0.44 10.77
CA GLU A 139 -13.13 0.10 10.68
C GLU A 139 -13.15 1.63 10.90
N ALA A 140 -12.55 2.10 12.00
CA ALA A 140 -12.45 3.55 12.27
C ALA A 140 -11.68 4.30 11.16
N TYR A 141 -10.67 3.66 10.57
CA TYR A 141 -9.94 4.23 9.44
C TYR A 141 -10.81 4.33 8.18
N ILE A 142 -11.60 3.29 7.87
CA ILE A 142 -12.54 3.30 6.74
C ILE A 142 -13.55 4.45 6.91
N ASP A 143 -14.14 4.61 8.10
CA ASP A 143 -15.10 5.69 8.36
C ASP A 143 -14.46 7.07 8.27
N LYS A 144 -13.22 7.21 8.74
CA LYS A 144 -12.42 8.43 8.53
C LYS A 144 -12.25 8.72 7.02
N ARG A 145 -11.91 7.72 6.21
CA ARG A 145 -11.74 7.89 4.74
C ARG A 145 -13.04 8.32 4.08
N ARG A 146 -14.17 7.71 4.45
CA ARG A 146 -15.50 8.10 3.93
C ARG A 146 -15.82 9.58 4.19
N LYS A 147 -15.45 10.08 5.38
CA LYS A 147 -15.70 11.49 5.75
C LYS A 147 -14.76 12.47 5.05
N LEU A 148 -13.52 12.08 4.79
CA LEU A 148 -12.49 12.98 4.26
C LEU A 148 -12.49 13.07 2.74
N GLN A 149 -12.95 12.04 2.02
CA GLN A 149 -12.79 11.95 0.56
C GLN A 149 -13.38 13.13 -0.21
N LEU A 150 -14.50 13.71 0.25
CA LEU A 150 -15.10 14.88 -0.40
C LEU A 150 -14.18 16.10 -0.29
N ASN A 151 -13.70 16.40 0.90
CA ASN A 151 -12.83 17.56 1.12
C ASN A 151 -11.52 17.42 0.35
N GLU A 152 -10.97 16.22 0.26
CA GLU A 152 -9.75 15.94 -0.52
C GLU A 152 -10.00 16.08 -2.03
N ALA A 153 -11.15 15.65 -2.53
CA ALA A 153 -11.54 15.84 -3.93
C ALA A 153 -11.73 17.33 -4.27
N VAL A 154 -12.36 18.10 -3.37
CA VAL A 154 -12.51 19.56 -3.49
C VAL A 154 -11.16 20.24 -3.52
N LEU A 155 -10.26 19.88 -2.59
CA LEU A 155 -8.90 20.42 -2.54
C LEU A 155 -8.15 20.14 -3.84
N LEU A 156 -8.21 18.92 -4.37
CA LEU A 156 -7.56 18.54 -5.63
C LEU A 156 -8.03 19.43 -6.79
N VAL A 157 -9.34 19.69 -6.90
CA VAL A 157 -9.89 20.56 -7.96
C VAL A 157 -9.35 21.98 -7.82
N ARG A 158 -9.41 22.56 -6.62
CA ARG A 158 -8.96 23.93 -6.36
C ARG A 158 -7.49 24.15 -6.66
N GLU A 159 -6.63 23.26 -6.17
CA GLU A 159 -5.19 23.32 -6.43
C GLU A 159 -4.89 23.20 -7.93
N TYR A 160 -5.63 22.36 -8.65
CA TYR A 160 -5.49 22.25 -10.10
C TYR A 160 -5.92 23.53 -10.81
N GLU A 161 -7.06 24.11 -10.45
CA GLU A 161 -7.58 25.36 -11.04
C GLU A 161 -6.64 26.53 -10.76
N GLN A 162 -6.14 26.64 -9.53
CA GLN A 162 -5.17 27.68 -9.16
C GLN A 162 -3.85 27.54 -9.97
N THR A 163 -3.41 26.30 -10.18
CA THR A 163 -2.13 26.05 -10.88
C THR A 163 -2.23 26.25 -12.39
N TYR A 164 -3.34 25.79 -13.00
CA TYR A 164 -3.46 25.69 -14.45
C TYR A 164 -4.48 26.66 -15.07
N GLY A 165 -5.22 27.42 -14.27
CA GLY A 165 -6.24 28.37 -14.74
C GLY A 165 -7.43 27.73 -15.48
N LYS A 166 -7.67 26.43 -15.27
CA LYS A 166 -8.74 25.67 -15.94
C LYS A 166 -9.22 24.51 -15.08
N ARG A 167 -10.46 24.05 -15.30
CA ARG A 167 -11.03 22.89 -14.63
C ARG A 167 -10.23 21.61 -14.92
N PRO A 168 -10.04 20.73 -13.92
CA PRO A 168 -9.39 19.43 -14.14
C PRO A 168 -10.25 18.55 -15.05
N PRO A 169 -9.64 17.75 -15.95
CA PRO A 169 -10.40 16.72 -16.64
C PRO A 169 -10.82 15.61 -15.65
N LYS A 170 -12.03 15.10 -15.82
CA LYS A 170 -12.65 14.07 -14.94
C LYS A 170 -11.71 12.91 -14.58
N LYS A 171 -10.90 12.45 -15.52
CA LYS A 171 -9.92 11.37 -15.35
C LYS A 171 -8.84 11.62 -14.28
N LEU A 172 -8.58 12.87 -13.90
CA LEU A 172 -7.65 13.17 -12.80
C LEU A 172 -8.23 12.84 -11.43
N LEU A 173 -9.55 12.79 -11.31
CA LEU A 173 -10.25 12.38 -10.08
C LEU A 173 -10.54 10.87 -10.06
N ARG A 174 -9.68 10.06 -10.67
CA ARG A 174 -9.88 8.60 -10.82
C ARG A 174 -10.05 7.85 -9.50
N GLU A 175 -9.60 8.39 -8.38
CA GLU A 175 -9.73 7.78 -7.06
C GLU A 175 -10.96 8.32 -6.29
N PHE A 176 -11.64 9.35 -6.86
CA PHE A 176 -12.80 10.03 -6.28
C PHE A 176 -14.07 9.87 -7.12
N PHE A 177 -14.03 9.09 -8.22
CA PHE A 177 -15.15 8.92 -9.13
C PHE A 177 -16.42 8.39 -8.45
N TRP A 178 -16.26 7.72 -7.32
CA TRP A 178 -17.36 7.23 -6.50
C TRP A 178 -18.30 8.34 -6.03
N LEU A 179 -17.80 9.57 -5.91
CA LEU A 179 -18.58 10.73 -5.48
C LEU A 179 -19.58 11.21 -6.53
N PHE A 180 -19.28 11.02 -7.84
CA PHE A 180 -20.03 11.71 -8.91
C PHE A 180 -20.34 10.86 -10.15
N GLU A 181 -19.83 9.66 -10.29
CA GLU A 181 -20.16 8.83 -11.45
C GLU A 181 -21.53 8.18 -11.29
N PRO A 182 -22.43 8.33 -12.28
CA PRO A 182 -23.73 7.65 -12.27
C PRO A 182 -23.56 6.12 -12.28
N ARG A 183 -24.44 5.42 -11.57
CA ARG A 183 -24.35 3.96 -11.39
C ARG A 183 -24.90 3.15 -12.55
N ASN A 184 -25.63 3.81 -13.46
CA ASN A 184 -26.29 3.23 -14.62
C ASN A 184 -25.54 3.45 -15.94
N THR A 185 -24.34 3.99 -15.90
CA THR A 185 -23.52 4.26 -17.07
C THR A 185 -22.31 3.33 -17.14
N GLN A 186 -21.81 3.09 -18.35
CA GLN A 186 -20.53 2.42 -18.53
C GLN A 186 -19.43 3.34 -18.03
N LEU A 187 -18.65 2.85 -17.06
CA LEU A 187 -17.52 3.59 -16.52
C LEU A 187 -16.43 3.83 -17.58
N ASP A 188 -15.81 5.01 -17.51
CA ASP A 188 -14.60 5.30 -18.28
C ASP A 188 -13.50 4.26 -17.99
N GLU A 189 -12.71 3.93 -18.99
CA GLU A 189 -11.61 2.95 -18.88
C GLU A 189 -10.65 3.25 -17.71
N VAL A 190 -10.41 4.53 -17.43
CA VAL A 190 -9.55 4.96 -16.32
C VAL A 190 -10.13 4.54 -14.96
N PHE A 191 -11.45 4.58 -14.79
CA PHE A 191 -12.13 4.18 -13.55
C PHE A 191 -12.25 2.66 -13.44
N GLN A 192 -12.48 1.98 -14.58
CA GLN A 192 -12.45 0.51 -14.62
C GLN A 192 -11.09 -0.03 -14.17
N LYS A 193 -9.98 0.61 -14.59
CA LYS A 193 -8.63 0.23 -14.16
C LYS A 193 -8.42 0.34 -12.65
N VAL A 194 -9.13 1.24 -11.95
CA VAL A 194 -9.05 1.33 -10.48
C VAL A 194 -9.60 0.05 -9.82
N PHE A 195 -10.68 -0.51 -10.35
CA PHE A 195 -11.22 -1.79 -9.84
C PHE A 195 -10.28 -2.98 -10.07
N GLN A 196 -9.45 -2.91 -11.11
CA GLN A 196 -8.52 -3.99 -11.47
C GLN A 196 -7.23 -4.00 -10.64
N LEU A 197 -6.94 -2.91 -9.92
CA LEU A 197 -5.67 -2.76 -9.19
C LEU A 197 -5.47 -3.82 -8.10
N ASP A 198 -6.53 -4.39 -7.56
CA ASP A 198 -6.48 -5.22 -6.36
C ASP A 198 -7.19 -6.57 -6.53
N ASN A 199 -7.30 -7.05 -7.76
CA ASN A 199 -7.98 -8.32 -8.10
C ASN A 199 -9.37 -8.51 -7.46
N ASN A 200 -10.04 -7.43 -7.14
CA ASN A 200 -11.34 -7.40 -6.46
C ASN A 200 -12.44 -6.74 -7.32
N THR A 201 -12.29 -6.86 -8.64
CA THR A 201 -13.10 -6.15 -9.64
C THR A 201 -14.60 -6.40 -9.45
N GLU A 202 -15.01 -7.66 -9.29
CA GLU A 202 -16.43 -8.01 -9.15
C GLU A 202 -17.05 -7.39 -7.91
N ARG A 203 -16.40 -7.52 -6.74
CA ARG A 203 -16.88 -6.93 -5.49
C ARG A 203 -16.94 -5.42 -5.57
N SER A 204 -15.93 -4.77 -6.18
CA SER A 204 -15.91 -3.33 -6.37
C SER A 204 -17.03 -2.86 -7.29
N GLN A 205 -17.29 -3.57 -8.38
CA GLN A 205 -18.41 -3.30 -9.28
C GLN A 205 -19.76 -3.46 -8.60
N GLN A 206 -19.96 -4.56 -7.86
CA GLN A 206 -21.19 -4.77 -7.10
C GLN A 206 -21.42 -3.67 -6.07
N ALA A 207 -20.40 -3.32 -5.29
CA ALA A 207 -20.49 -2.25 -4.30
C ALA A 207 -20.76 -0.89 -4.96
N PHE A 208 -20.15 -0.63 -6.14
CA PHE A 208 -20.40 0.58 -6.90
C PHE A 208 -21.85 0.68 -7.34
N VAL A 209 -22.39 -0.35 -7.98
CA VAL A 209 -23.79 -0.36 -8.48
C VAL A 209 -24.81 -0.26 -7.34
N GLN A 210 -24.52 -0.84 -6.16
CA GLN A 210 -25.38 -0.80 -4.98
C GLN A 210 -25.30 0.51 -4.19
N SER A 211 -24.33 1.36 -4.47
CA SER A 211 -24.17 2.66 -3.80
C SER A 211 -24.88 3.77 -4.55
N GLU A 212 -25.07 4.91 -3.89
CA GLU A 212 -25.52 6.14 -4.52
C GLU A 212 -24.38 7.16 -4.60
N PRO A 213 -24.26 7.90 -5.72
CA PRO A 213 -23.28 8.97 -5.80
C PRO A 213 -23.74 10.17 -4.97
N MET A 214 -22.79 10.89 -4.37
CA MET A 214 -23.10 12.13 -3.64
C MET A 214 -23.56 13.25 -4.59
N PHE A 215 -23.10 13.24 -5.82
CA PHE A 215 -23.45 14.19 -6.88
C PHE A 215 -23.96 13.43 -8.11
N SER A 216 -24.96 13.99 -8.77
CA SER A 216 -25.59 13.36 -9.95
C SER A 216 -24.67 13.27 -11.18
N SER A 217 -23.61 14.08 -11.22
CA SER A 217 -22.59 14.08 -12.28
C SER A 217 -21.31 14.78 -11.83
N TYR A 218 -20.27 14.67 -12.65
CA TYR A 218 -19.02 15.42 -12.47
C TYR A 218 -19.23 16.93 -12.50
N GLU A 219 -20.10 17.42 -13.39
CA GLU A 219 -20.47 18.83 -13.50
C GLU A 219 -21.20 19.33 -12.23
N ALA A 220 -22.08 18.49 -11.66
CA ALA A 220 -22.72 18.81 -10.39
C ALA A 220 -21.72 18.92 -9.24
N PHE A 221 -20.71 18.03 -9.21
CA PHE A 221 -19.62 18.12 -8.25
C PHE A 221 -18.78 19.40 -8.44
N LEU A 222 -18.42 19.77 -9.68
CA LEU A 222 -17.68 21.02 -9.95
C LEU A 222 -18.46 22.27 -9.54
N LYS A 223 -19.78 22.31 -9.77
CA LYS A 223 -20.64 23.41 -9.28
C LYS A 223 -20.63 23.50 -7.75
N TYR A 224 -20.64 22.37 -7.06
CA TYR A 224 -20.50 22.35 -5.61
C TYR A 224 -19.14 22.94 -5.16
N VAL A 225 -18.04 22.61 -5.84
CA VAL A 225 -16.72 23.18 -5.53
C VAL A 225 -16.71 24.70 -5.68
N GLU A 226 -17.31 25.23 -6.75
CA GLU A 226 -17.44 26.67 -7.01
C GLU A 226 -18.28 27.41 -5.96
N SER A 227 -19.41 26.82 -5.56
CA SER A 227 -20.33 27.47 -4.59
C SER A 227 -19.83 27.42 -3.14
N ASN A 228 -18.82 26.63 -2.85
CA ASN A 228 -18.22 26.51 -1.52
C ASN A 228 -16.76 27.03 -1.48
N SER A 229 -16.40 27.88 -2.45
CA SER A 229 -15.07 28.52 -2.57
C SER A 229 -14.90 29.67 -1.62
#